data_b83462157068ebe902e16838d43fc422
#
_entry.id   b83462157068ebe902e16838d43fc422
#
_cell.length_a   1.000
_cell.length_b   1.000
_cell.length_c   1.000
_cell.angle_alpha   90.00
_cell.angle_beta   90.00
_cell.angle_gamma   90.00
#
_symmetry.space_group_name_H-M   'P 1'
#
loop_
_entity.id
_entity.type
_entity.pdbx_description
1 polymer ?
#
loop_
_entity_poly.entity_id
_entity_poly.type
_entity_poly.pdbx_seq_one_letter_code
_entity_poly.pdbx_strand_id
1 'polypeptide(L)'
;MTGNRVYKTKAIVLKQMPIGETNRIITFYTRSFGKVAAVARGVRRPGSKFGGSLEILNHVQASIARGRSLDNVNECVVIESYKNLRKNLTAIAEGIYIAELVDTFGEDRSPNFSLFDMLLETLSNLDRLEHREFWILWFEFRLLHVSGFLPEFVSCVECRNGLDRRWVE
;
A
#
# COMPACT_ATOMS: atom_id res chain seq x y z
N MET A 1 12.00 25.49 16.26
CA MET A 1 11.47 25.31 14.90
C MET A 1 10.14 24.55 15.01
N THR A 2 9.03 25.26 14.94
CA THR A 2 7.67 24.71 14.98
C THR A 2 7.36 24.10 13.62
N GLY A 3 7.78 22.87 13.38
CA GLY A 3 7.41 22.10 12.19
C GLY A 3 5.89 21.97 12.12
N ASN A 4 5.33 22.19 10.94
CA ASN A 4 3.92 22.13 10.67
C ASN A 4 3.34 20.81 11.23
N ARG A 5 2.50 20.90 12.28
CA ARG A 5 1.95 19.71 12.97
C ARG A 5 1.00 18.90 12.11
N VAL A 6 0.53 19.46 11.00
CA VAL A 6 -0.41 18.83 10.08
C VAL A 6 0.21 18.79 8.69
N TYR A 7 0.13 17.64 8.03
CA TYR A 7 0.58 17.46 6.66
C TYR A 7 -0.51 16.78 5.81
N LYS A 8 -0.52 17.08 4.51
CA LYS A 8 -1.42 16.46 3.53
C LYS A 8 -0.59 15.58 2.59
N THR A 9 -1.08 14.39 2.32
CA THR A 9 -0.41 13.44 1.43
C THR A 9 -1.39 12.53 0.72
N LYS A 10 -1.03 12.09 -0.50
CA LYS A 10 -1.70 10.97 -1.14
C LYS A 10 -1.26 9.68 -0.45
N ALA A 11 -2.16 8.76 -0.25
CA ALA A 11 -1.91 7.52 0.47
C ALA A 11 -2.82 6.39 -0.02
N ILE A 12 -2.34 5.16 0.12
CA ILE A 12 -3.16 3.94 0.04
C ILE A 12 -3.38 3.44 1.45
N VAL A 13 -4.61 3.05 1.76
CA VAL A 13 -4.95 2.39 3.04
C VAL A 13 -4.52 0.93 2.96
N LEU A 14 -3.49 0.54 3.72
CA LEU A 14 -2.98 -0.84 3.73
C LEU A 14 -3.72 -1.71 4.75
N LYS A 15 -3.98 -1.17 5.94
CA LYS A 15 -4.48 -1.95 7.07
C LYS A 15 -5.31 -1.12 8.02
N GLN A 16 -6.25 -1.80 8.69
CA GLN A 16 -7.04 -1.21 9.76
C GLN A 16 -6.98 -2.14 10.98
N MET A 17 -6.76 -1.56 12.15
CA MET A 17 -6.79 -2.30 13.41
C MET A 17 -7.69 -1.57 14.41
N PRO A 18 -8.68 -2.23 15.02
CA PRO A 18 -9.52 -1.61 16.03
C PRO A 18 -8.69 -1.24 17.27
N ILE A 19 -8.99 -0.08 17.85
CA ILE A 19 -8.42 0.37 19.13
C ILE A 19 -9.52 1.01 19.98
N GLY A 20 -9.77 0.43 21.13
CA GLY A 20 -10.94 0.79 21.94
C GLY A 20 -12.26 0.57 21.19
N GLU A 21 -13.33 1.21 21.64
CA GLU A 21 -14.67 0.95 21.14
C GLU A 21 -14.97 1.62 19.78
N THR A 22 -14.48 2.83 19.57
CA THR A 22 -14.92 3.68 18.43
C THR A 22 -13.82 4.05 17.46
N ASN A 23 -12.57 3.75 17.76
CA ASN A 23 -11.41 4.18 16.99
C ASN A 23 -10.78 3.02 16.19
N ARG A 24 -9.97 3.38 15.18
CA ARG A 24 -9.10 2.43 14.48
C ARG A 24 -7.71 3.05 14.31
N ILE A 25 -6.68 2.23 14.34
CA ILE A 25 -5.37 2.57 13.80
C ILE A 25 -5.42 2.21 12.32
N ILE A 26 -5.04 3.17 11.49
CA ILE A 26 -4.98 3.01 10.05
C ILE A 26 -3.51 3.05 9.65
N THR A 27 -3.06 2.01 8.96
CA THR A 27 -1.74 2.01 8.33
C THR A 27 -1.90 2.47 6.89
N PHE A 28 -1.23 3.56 6.56
CA PHE A 28 -1.16 4.12 5.22
C PHE A 28 0.20 3.85 4.61
N TYR A 29 0.25 3.58 3.33
CA TYR A 29 1.45 3.83 2.53
C TYR A 29 1.29 5.17 1.83
N THR A 30 2.13 6.12 2.19
CA THR A 30 2.01 7.50 1.71
C THR A 30 3.08 7.82 0.68
N ARG A 31 2.75 8.65 -0.28
CA ARG A 31 3.71 9.02 -1.33
C ARG A 31 4.94 9.77 -0.79
N SER A 32 4.71 10.68 0.17
CA SER A 32 5.75 11.63 0.60
C SER A 32 6.39 11.29 1.94
N PHE A 33 5.86 10.30 2.67
CA PHE A 33 6.32 9.99 4.03
C PHE A 33 6.49 8.47 4.28
N GLY A 34 6.41 7.63 3.23
CA GLY A 34 6.49 6.17 3.39
C GLY A 34 5.33 5.61 4.19
N LYS A 35 5.55 4.55 4.94
CA LYS A 35 4.53 3.93 5.78
C LYS A 35 4.25 4.78 7.02
N VAL A 36 2.97 5.04 7.31
CA VAL A 36 2.51 5.88 8.43
C VAL A 36 1.33 5.21 9.11
N ALA A 37 1.43 5.01 10.42
CA ALA A 37 0.31 4.60 11.25
C ALA A 37 -0.33 5.82 11.94
N ALA A 38 -1.66 5.95 11.84
CA ALA A 38 -2.40 7.06 12.42
C ALA A 38 -3.73 6.61 13.01
N VAL A 39 -4.16 7.24 14.11
CA VAL A 39 -5.44 6.96 14.76
C VAL A 39 -6.55 7.73 14.07
N ALA A 40 -7.58 7.02 13.61
CA ALA A 40 -8.85 7.59 13.16
C ALA A 40 -9.86 7.53 14.30
N ARG A 41 -10.11 8.66 14.95
CA ARG A 41 -11.00 8.74 16.11
C ARG A 41 -12.46 8.75 15.70
N GLY A 42 -13.29 7.96 16.38
CA GLY A 42 -14.73 7.89 16.16
C GLY A 42 -15.12 7.31 14.78
N VAL A 43 -14.22 6.62 14.11
CA VAL A 43 -14.47 6.05 12.77
C VAL A 43 -15.59 5.00 12.77
N ARG A 44 -15.81 4.32 13.90
CA ARG A 44 -16.87 3.31 14.06
C ARG A 44 -18.21 3.87 14.54
N ARG A 45 -18.29 5.17 14.82
CA ARG A 45 -19.56 5.80 15.23
C ARG A 45 -20.50 5.95 14.03
N PRO A 46 -21.81 5.75 14.20
CA PRO A 46 -22.78 6.10 13.18
C PRO A 46 -22.61 7.59 12.78
N GLY A 47 -22.63 7.86 11.47
CA GLY A 47 -22.41 9.23 10.96
C GLY A 47 -20.96 9.72 11.06
N SER A 48 -19.99 8.82 11.18
CA SER A 48 -18.56 9.17 11.16
C SER A 48 -18.23 10.05 9.94
N LYS A 49 -17.46 11.11 10.18
CA LYS A 49 -16.95 12.00 9.12
C LYS A 49 -16.06 11.30 8.08
N PHE A 50 -15.56 10.12 8.41
CA PHE A 50 -14.71 9.35 7.50
C PHE A 50 -15.52 8.53 6.49
N GLY A 51 -16.82 8.21 6.80
CA GLY A 51 -17.62 7.34 5.94
C GLY A 51 -16.85 6.05 5.58
N GLY A 52 -16.83 5.69 4.31
CA GLY A 52 -16.03 4.59 3.77
C GLY A 52 -14.62 4.98 3.32
N SER A 53 -14.16 6.23 3.58
CA SER A 53 -12.90 6.72 3.01
C SER A 53 -11.66 5.97 3.49
N LEU A 54 -11.71 5.41 4.69
CA LEU A 54 -10.60 4.67 5.29
C LEU A 54 -10.61 3.16 4.99
N GLU A 55 -11.48 2.69 4.09
CA GLU A 55 -11.50 1.28 3.70
C GLU A 55 -10.17 0.85 3.07
N ILE A 56 -9.75 -0.39 3.38
CA ILE A 56 -8.51 -0.98 2.85
C ILE A 56 -8.51 -0.90 1.32
N LEU A 57 -7.37 -0.64 0.73
CA LEU A 57 -7.09 -0.42 -0.69
C LEU A 57 -7.55 0.94 -1.23
N ASN A 58 -8.31 1.77 -0.50
CA ASN A 58 -8.65 3.09 -1.00
C ASN A 58 -7.39 3.93 -1.24
N HIS A 59 -7.32 4.54 -2.42
CA HIS A 59 -6.42 5.65 -2.71
C HIS A 59 -7.06 6.95 -2.22
N VAL A 60 -6.40 7.64 -1.33
CA VAL A 60 -6.97 8.78 -0.60
C VAL A 60 -6.03 9.98 -0.57
N GLN A 61 -6.62 11.17 -0.40
CA GLN A 61 -5.93 12.36 0.09
C GLN A 61 -6.17 12.43 1.59
N ALA A 62 -5.13 12.20 2.39
CA ALA A 62 -5.21 12.25 3.84
C ALA A 62 -4.58 13.54 4.39
N SER A 63 -5.24 14.14 5.39
CA SER A 63 -4.71 15.20 6.25
C SER A 63 -4.41 14.57 7.62
N ILE A 64 -3.16 14.57 8.01
CA ILE A 64 -2.65 13.86 9.19
C ILE A 64 -1.93 14.83 10.11
N ALA A 65 -2.29 14.81 11.40
CA ALA A 65 -1.62 15.57 12.44
C ALA A 65 -0.58 14.69 13.15
N ARG A 66 0.65 15.17 13.26
CA ARG A 66 1.70 14.48 14.00
C ARG A 66 1.35 14.35 15.48
N GLY A 67 1.42 13.13 16.00
CA GLY A 67 1.27 12.81 17.42
C GLY A 67 2.60 12.54 18.11
N ARG A 68 2.56 12.29 19.41
CA ARG A 68 3.76 11.91 20.19
C ARG A 68 4.16 10.44 19.94
N SER A 69 3.20 9.54 19.92
CA SER A 69 3.39 8.10 19.65
C SER A 69 2.79 7.68 18.30
N LEU A 70 1.55 8.03 18.04
CA LEU A 70 0.85 7.81 16.79
C LEU A 70 0.31 9.13 16.26
N ASP A 71 0.28 9.27 14.95
CA ASP A 71 -0.35 10.38 14.27
C ASP A 71 -1.88 10.29 14.39
N ASN A 72 -2.59 11.37 14.04
CA ASN A 72 -4.04 11.40 14.04
C ASN A 72 -4.55 11.77 12.65
N VAL A 73 -5.52 11.02 12.14
CA VAL A 73 -6.22 11.34 10.89
C VAL A 73 -7.22 12.46 11.17
N ASN A 74 -7.02 13.63 10.56
CA ASN A 74 -7.93 14.75 10.64
C ASN A 74 -9.03 14.66 9.60
N GLU A 75 -8.64 14.41 8.33
CA GLU A 75 -9.53 14.31 7.18
C GLU A 75 -9.01 13.23 6.24
N CYS A 76 -9.93 12.63 5.50
CA CYS A 76 -9.61 11.63 4.49
C CYS A 76 -10.65 11.73 3.36
N VAL A 77 -10.20 11.99 2.15
CA VAL A 77 -11.02 12.10 0.95
C VAL A 77 -10.58 11.03 -0.04
N VAL A 78 -11.54 10.25 -0.53
CA VAL A 78 -11.27 9.19 -1.52
C VAL A 78 -10.92 9.83 -2.86
N ILE A 79 -9.80 9.41 -3.46
CA ILE A 79 -9.41 9.70 -4.83
C ILE A 79 -9.93 8.59 -5.73
N GLU A 80 -9.67 7.32 -5.33
CA GLU A 80 -10.10 6.14 -6.06
C GLU A 80 -10.43 5.00 -5.07
N SER A 81 -11.52 4.29 -5.31
CA SER A 81 -12.00 3.20 -4.44
C SER A 81 -11.94 1.81 -5.08
N TYR A 82 -11.53 1.70 -6.35
CA TYR A 82 -11.40 0.45 -7.09
C TYR A 82 -12.67 -0.41 -7.04
N LYS A 83 -13.75 0.13 -7.61
CA LYS A 83 -15.10 -0.41 -7.48
C LYS A 83 -15.30 -1.79 -8.08
N ASN A 84 -14.60 -2.10 -9.19
CA ASN A 84 -14.74 -3.40 -9.84
C ASN A 84 -13.96 -4.47 -9.05
N LEU A 85 -12.76 -4.14 -8.58
CA LEU A 85 -11.98 -4.97 -7.67
C LEU A 85 -12.83 -5.40 -6.46
N ARG A 86 -13.58 -4.45 -5.85
CA ARG A 86 -14.45 -4.71 -4.69
C ARG A 86 -15.65 -5.61 -4.97
N LYS A 87 -16.05 -5.81 -6.21
CA LYS A 87 -17.14 -6.72 -6.60
C LYS A 87 -16.67 -8.15 -6.85
N ASN A 88 -15.36 -8.39 -6.90
CA ASN A 88 -14.78 -9.70 -7.18
C ASN A 88 -13.96 -10.17 -5.97
N LEU A 89 -14.39 -11.26 -5.32
CA LEU A 89 -13.76 -11.76 -4.08
C LEU A 89 -12.28 -12.11 -4.30
N THR A 90 -11.93 -12.72 -5.42
CA THR A 90 -10.53 -13.05 -5.74
C THR A 90 -9.70 -11.79 -5.92
N ALA A 91 -10.22 -10.78 -6.65
CA ALA A 91 -9.51 -9.52 -6.83
C ALA A 91 -9.31 -8.75 -5.50
N ILE A 92 -10.28 -8.82 -4.58
CA ILE A 92 -10.11 -8.27 -3.21
C ILE A 92 -8.95 -8.97 -2.50
N ALA A 93 -8.92 -10.31 -2.52
CA ALA A 93 -7.86 -11.08 -1.87
C ALA A 93 -6.48 -10.76 -2.46
N GLU A 94 -6.38 -10.65 -3.79
CA GLU A 94 -5.17 -10.24 -4.50
C GLU A 94 -4.72 -8.83 -4.12
N GLY A 95 -5.66 -7.87 -4.06
CA GLY A 95 -5.36 -6.49 -3.62
C GLY A 95 -4.88 -6.43 -2.17
N ILE A 96 -5.50 -7.21 -1.27
CA ILE A 96 -5.08 -7.32 0.14
C ILE A 96 -3.68 -7.93 0.22
N TYR A 97 -3.40 -8.97 -0.55
CA TYR A 97 -2.08 -9.58 -0.63
C TYR A 97 -1.00 -8.56 -1.06
N ILE A 98 -1.26 -7.76 -2.09
CA ILE A 98 -0.36 -6.68 -2.51
C ILE A 98 -0.17 -5.65 -1.40
N ALA A 99 -1.24 -5.28 -0.68
CA ALA A 99 -1.14 -4.35 0.46
C ALA A 99 -0.31 -4.92 1.62
N GLU A 100 -0.38 -6.22 1.90
CA GLU A 100 0.44 -6.90 2.89
C GLU A 100 1.92 -6.94 2.50
N LEU A 101 2.23 -7.16 1.22
CA LEU A 101 3.60 -7.06 0.72
C LEU A 101 4.15 -5.65 0.95
N VAL A 102 3.37 -4.61 0.64
CA VAL A 102 3.80 -3.21 0.89
C VAL A 102 3.92 -2.91 2.38
N ASP A 103 3.04 -3.45 3.23
CA ASP A 103 3.17 -3.29 4.69
C ASP A 103 4.45 -3.96 5.22
N THR A 104 4.86 -5.07 4.62
CA THR A 104 6.07 -5.82 5.02
C THR A 104 7.35 -5.15 4.53
N PHE A 105 7.43 -4.78 3.26
CA PHE A 105 8.64 -4.24 2.61
C PHE A 105 8.76 -2.72 2.70
N GLY A 106 7.66 -2.01 2.93
CA GLY A 106 7.66 -0.56 3.08
C GLY A 106 8.25 -0.13 4.41
N GLU A 107 9.17 0.82 4.37
CA GLU A 107 9.80 1.37 5.58
C GLU A 107 8.95 2.44 6.24
N ASP A 108 8.95 2.46 7.56
CA ASP A 108 8.28 3.48 8.36
C ASP A 108 8.94 4.83 8.14
N ARG A 109 8.13 5.82 7.79
CA ARG A 109 8.56 7.21 7.61
C ARG A 109 9.65 7.43 6.55
N SER A 110 9.89 6.45 5.68
CA SER A 110 10.87 6.51 4.59
C SER A 110 10.14 6.47 3.25
N PRO A 111 10.05 7.59 2.52
CA PRO A 111 9.30 7.62 1.27
C PRO A 111 10.03 6.86 0.15
N ASN A 112 9.28 6.02 -0.55
CA ASN A 112 9.72 5.39 -1.78
C ASN A 112 8.66 5.65 -2.87
N PHE A 113 8.94 6.62 -3.73
CA PHE A 113 8.02 7.03 -4.80
C PHE A 113 7.77 5.91 -5.80
N SER A 114 8.82 5.13 -6.13
CA SER A 114 8.72 4.00 -7.05
C SER A 114 7.76 2.94 -6.54
N LEU A 115 7.86 2.58 -5.25
CA LEU A 115 6.97 1.61 -4.62
C LEU A 115 5.53 2.14 -4.54
N PHE A 116 5.35 3.43 -4.26
CA PHE A 116 4.01 4.03 -4.23
C PHE A 116 3.34 4.03 -5.61
N ASP A 117 4.07 4.47 -6.65
CA ASP A 117 3.55 4.54 -8.01
C ASP A 117 3.26 3.12 -8.57
N MET A 118 4.12 2.14 -8.27
CA MET A 118 3.93 0.72 -8.59
C MET A 118 2.69 0.12 -7.91
N LEU A 119 2.46 0.46 -6.63
CA LEU A 119 1.25 0.04 -5.91
C LEU A 119 -0.02 0.59 -6.57
N LEU A 120 -0.03 1.87 -6.94
CA LEU A 120 -1.15 2.49 -7.64
C LEU A 120 -1.43 1.83 -8.99
N GLU A 121 -0.38 1.58 -9.77
CA GLU A 121 -0.48 0.94 -11.08
C GLU A 121 -1.07 -0.47 -10.96
N THR A 122 -0.57 -1.26 -10.01
CA THR A 122 -1.07 -2.61 -9.77
C THR A 122 -2.53 -2.61 -9.36
N LEU A 123 -2.95 -1.80 -8.38
CA LEU A 123 -4.35 -1.73 -7.96
C LEU A 123 -5.27 -1.27 -9.08
N SER A 124 -4.83 -0.33 -9.91
CA SER A 124 -5.60 0.14 -11.06
C SER A 124 -5.79 -0.94 -12.12
N ASN A 125 -4.80 -1.79 -12.34
CA ASN A 125 -4.89 -2.91 -13.28
C ASN A 125 -5.69 -4.08 -12.71
N LEU A 126 -5.57 -4.36 -11.42
CA LEU A 126 -6.45 -5.34 -10.74
C LEU A 126 -7.92 -4.92 -10.80
N ASP A 127 -8.23 -3.62 -10.75
CA ASP A 127 -9.61 -3.11 -10.89
C ASP A 127 -10.19 -3.32 -12.28
N ARG A 128 -9.35 -3.44 -13.33
CA ARG A 128 -9.79 -3.78 -14.69
C ARG A 128 -10.21 -5.24 -14.84
N LEU A 129 -9.82 -6.11 -13.90
CA LEU A 129 -10.09 -7.54 -13.84
C LEU A 129 -9.50 -8.36 -15.01
N GLU A 130 -8.57 -7.76 -15.77
CA GLU A 130 -7.88 -8.40 -16.89
C GLU A 130 -6.43 -8.74 -16.49
N HIS A 131 -5.97 -9.94 -16.85
CA HIS A 131 -4.58 -10.39 -16.66
C HIS A 131 -4.05 -10.18 -15.21
N ARG A 132 -4.91 -10.40 -14.21
CA ARG A 132 -4.58 -10.13 -12.79
C ARG A 132 -3.35 -10.87 -12.31
N GLU A 133 -3.20 -12.14 -12.67
CA GLU A 133 -2.04 -12.98 -12.33
C GLU A 133 -0.73 -12.37 -12.86
N PHE A 134 -0.76 -11.82 -14.08
CA PHE A 134 0.39 -11.09 -14.62
C PHE A 134 0.75 -9.87 -13.75
N TRP A 135 -0.24 -9.08 -13.31
CA TRP A 135 0.01 -7.90 -12.50
C TRP A 135 0.52 -8.22 -11.10
N ILE A 136 0.11 -9.35 -10.54
CA ILE A 136 0.63 -9.83 -9.25
C ILE A 136 2.10 -10.22 -9.40
N LEU A 137 2.43 -11.09 -10.37
CA LEU A 137 3.81 -11.48 -10.65
C LEU A 137 4.70 -10.27 -10.98
N TRP A 138 4.20 -9.35 -11.82
CA TRP A 138 4.91 -8.12 -12.15
C TRP A 138 5.24 -7.31 -10.89
N PHE A 139 4.26 -7.16 -9.99
CA PHE A 139 4.45 -6.45 -8.73
C PHE A 139 5.51 -7.13 -7.86
N GLU A 140 5.43 -8.45 -7.68
CA GLU A 140 6.38 -9.24 -6.88
C GLU A 140 7.83 -9.08 -7.39
N PHE A 141 8.04 -9.26 -8.69
CA PHE A 141 9.37 -9.09 -9.29
C PHE A 141 9.89 -7.65 -9.14
N ARG A 142 9.05 -6.67 -9.37
CA ARG A 142 9.43 -5.26 -9.20
C ARG A 142 9.71 -4.93 -7.74
N LEU A 143 8.94 -5.49 -6.81
CA LEU A 143 9.16 -5.31 -5.38
C LEU A 143 10.52 -5.88 -4.96
N LEU A 144 10.83 -7.11 -5.36
CA LEU A 144 12.14 -7.72 -5.12
C LEU A 144 13.27 -6.87 -5.71
N HIS A 145 13.09 -6.35 -6.92
CA HIS A 145 14.08 -5.47 -7.55
C HIS A 145 14.33 -4.19 -6.76
N VAL A 146 13.27 -3.45 -6.39
CA VAL A 146 13.41 -2.16 -5.68
C VAL A 146 13.85 -2.34 -4.22
N SER A 147 13.66 -3.54 -3.67
CA SER A 147 14.11 -3.90 -2.31
C SER A 147 15.50 -4.54 -2.29
N GLY A 148 16.15 -4.73 -3.44
CA GLY A 148 17.49 -5.31 -3.54
C GLY A 148 17.55 -6.83 -3.36
N PHE A 149 16.42 -7.53 -3.42
CA PHE A 149 16.31 -8.99 -3.26
C PHE A 149 16.05 -9.73 -4.57
N LEU A 150 16.21 -9.07 -5.72
CA LEU A 150 15.97 -9.73 -7.00
C LEU A 150 16.99 -10.88 -7.19
N PRO A 151 16.51 -12.12 -7.41
CA PRO A 151 17.40 -13.24 -7.73
C PRO A 151 18.12 -13.02 -9.06
N GLU A 152 19.31 -13.64 -9.19
CA GLU A 152 20.04 -13.66 -10.45
C GLU A 152 19.41 -14.68 -11.40
N PHE A 153 18.94 -14.23 -12.56
CA PHE A 153 18.29 -15.06 -13.57
C PHE A 153 19.08 -15.20 -14.88
N VAL A 154 20.15 -14.43 -15.02
CA VAL A 154 20.88 -14.33 -16.29
C VAL A 154 22.17 -15.13 -16.27
N SER A 155 22.78 -15.25 -15.10
CA SER A 155 24.06 -15.92 -14.94
C SER A 155 24.08 -16.86 -13.73
N CYS A 156 24.92 -17.89 -13.81
CA CYS A 156 25.16 -18.79 -12.69
C CYS A 156 25.80 -18.02 -11.53
N VAL A 157 25.25 -18.16 -10.32
CA VAL A 157 25.78 -17.48 -9.12
C VAL A 157 27.17 -17.96 -8.71
N GLU A 158 27.56 -19.19 -9.08
CA GLU A 158 28.87 -19.77 -8.77
C GLU A 158 29.93 -19.42 -9.82
N CYS A 159 29.69 -19.79 -11.09
CA CYS A 159 30.70 -19.63 -12.15
C CYS A 159 30.51 -18.37 -13.02
N ARG A 160 29.44 -17.63 -12.82
CA ARG A 160 29.03 -16.40 -13.56
C ARG A 160 28.89 -16.56 -15.07
N ASN A 161 28.87 -17.81 -15.58
CA ASN A 161 28.54 -18.06 -16.96
C ASN A 161 27.05 -17.77 -17.23
N GLY A 162 26.73 -17.24 -18.41
CA GLY A 162 25.34 -17.03 -18.83
C GLY A 162 24.54 -18.34 -18.78
N LEU A 163 23.32 -18.27 -18.27
CA LEU A 163 22.39 -19.40 -18.28
C LEU A 163 21.88 -19.59 -19.70
N ASP A 164 22.22 -20.73 -20.33
CA ASP A 164 21.69 -21.11 -21.63
C ASP A 164 20.25 -21.63 -21.44
N ARG A 165 19.34 -21.33 -22.39
CA ARG A 165 17.91 -21.75 -22.35
C ARG A 165 17.71 -23.26 -22.15
N ARG A 166 18.73 -24.07 -22.31
CA ARG A 166 18.70 -25.51 -22.11
C ARG A 166 18.63 -25.98 -20.65
N TRP A 167 18.74 -25.06 -19.68
CA TRP A 167 18.73 -25.38 -18.24
C TRP A 167 17.42 -25.04 -17.54
N VAL A 168 16.37 -24.69 -18.30
CA VAL A 168 15.06 -24.28 -17.80
C VAL A 168 13.97 -25.23 -18.33
N GLU A 169 14.22 -26.56 -18.27
CA GLU A 169 13.19 -27.60 -18.44
C GLU A 169 12.82 -28.22 -17.09
#